data_cbbff200d98de3405f676a491e0de519
#
_entry.id   cbbff200d98de3405f676a491e0de519
#
_cell.length_a   1.000
_cell.length_b   1.000
_cell.length_c   1.000
_cell.angle_alpha   90.00
_cell.angle_beta   90.00
_cell.angle_gamma   90.00
#
_symmetry.space_group_name_H-M   'P 1'
#
loop_
_entity.id
_entity.type
_entity.pdbx_description
1 polymer ?
#
loop_
_entity_poly.entity_id
_entity_poly.type
_entity_poly.pdbx_seq_one_letter_code
_entity_poly.pdbx_strand_id
1 'polypeptide(L)'
;MIKARIRSQCENSNLGDYEKVYRSFSWEKFSEQLVKDQTGRIDLVGSAIDLWADNPETADQVALIVEKAGEIRRFSYQDLQEISCQWANMLSGLGYCSGDRLFVLLPQGPEIYFAMLACARLGVVFCILHSKADFAQLEACLLNGKPKGILTHPDYLERLPAEALTSVRHFLLTQGPPVATSGHEVVINEIITSLPKRCDPKFHSPKTPLYIVYTSGSTGPPKGVVHSHGDSVGIKASAYYALDLHPGDILWTDGDPGWVTGTVYSSFAPWLCGASSVVQAEPFSASTWYRTLERHKINVWYTSPMILRKLVAAGEDLPGRYDFSKLRHIASVGEPLTPELFFWCRNNLNHPPHDTWWMSETGMILVANFCTMDIKLTSIGRPLPGVETAVVDENGEPLNFLTMGELAVRPNWPAMASGLWQDRERYEDYFRREGWFLTGDMAVTDEDGYIYLQGRNDDLIKVEDKFIGPYEVEQIIARHPSVSEAAVISRTSVEGPVTMKAFVTVHSDIPPSSRLNLEIKAYVKANLSPDIPLKEVEFMDELPKTSTGKLVRRALRAKELGLPAGDTMNMTD
;
A
#
# COMPACT_ATOMS: atom_id res chain seq x y z
N MET A 1 13.27 -19.13 14.30
CA MET A 1 13.66 -19.16 12.86
C MET A 1 12.84 -20.23 12.16
N ILE A 2 12.09 -19.85 11.13
CA ILE A 2 11.36 -20.79 10.28
C ILE A 2 12.13 -20.89 8.98
N LYS A 3 12.67 -22.07 8.71
CA LYS A 3 13.50 -22.28 7.52
C LYS A 3 12.76 -21.90 6.25
N ALA A 4 13.51 -21.32 5.31
CA ALA A 4 13.05 -21.04 3.96
C ALA A 4 12.31 -22.27 3.40
N ARG A 5 11.35 -22.02 2.52
CA ARG A 5 10.67 -23.08 1.78
C ARG A 5 11.68 -24.10 1.28
N ILE A 6 11.31 -25.39 1.38
CA ILE A 6 12.12 -26.48 0.82
C ILE A 6 12.62 -26.03 -0.55
N ARG A 7 13.93 -26.08 -0.77
CA ARG A 7 14.63 -25.61 -1.99
C ARG A 7 13.89 -25.93 -3.31
N SER A 8 13.19 -27.06 -3.37
CA SER A 8 12.39 -27.48 -4.53
C SER A 8 11.23 -26.54 -4.91
N GLN A 9 10.75 -25.71 -3.98
CA GLN A 9 9.68 -24.72 -4.26
C GLN A 9 10.22 -23.34 -4.65
N CYS A 10 11.52 -23.11 -4.49
CA CYS A 10 12.21 -21.85 -4.81
C CYS A 10 13.27 -22.02 -5.90
N GLU A 11 13.34 -23.18 -6.58
CA GLU A 11 14.35 -23.47 -7.59
C GLU A 11 14.33 -22.46 -8.76
N ASN A 12 13.19 -21.82 -9.01
CA ASN A 12 13.00 -20.83 -10.05
C ASN A 12 12.84 -19.39 -9.49
N SER A 13 13.23 -19.14 -8.25
CA SER A 13 13.10 -17.79 -7.71
C SER A 13 14.01 -16.79 -8.42
N ASN A 14 13.45 -15.62 -8.69
CA ASN A 14 14.16 -14.50 -9.29
C ASN A 14 15.35 -14.02 -8.45
N LEU A 15 15.28 -14.15 -7.10
CA LEU A 15 16.34 -13.70 -6.21
C LEU A 15 17.50 -14.69 -6.12
N GLY A 16 17.22 -16.00 -6.09
CA GLY A 16 18.25 -17.03 -5.90
C GLY A 16 19.02 -16.84 -4.59
N ASP A 17 20.32 -16.56 -4.70
CA ASP A 17 21.21 -16.30 -3.55
C ASP A 17 21.16 -14.81 -3.19
N TYR A 18 20.54 -14.48 -2.06
CA TYR A 18 20.38 -13.10 -1.59
C TYR A 18 21.71 -12.36 -1.46
N GLU A 19 22.72 -12.94 -0.80
CA GLU A 19 23.99 -12.26 -0.54
C GLU A 19 24.73 -11.93 -1.85
N LYS A 20 24.70 -12.84 -2.78
CA LYS A 20 25.32 -12.66 -4.10
C LYS A 20 24.61 -11.56 -4.88
N VAL A 21 23.28 -11.60 -4.95
CA VAL A 21 22.48 -10.61 -5.69
C VAL A 21 22.60 -9.25 -5.03
N TYR A 22 22.46 -9.16 -3.71
CA TYR A 22 22.53 -7.91 -2.96
C TYR A 22 23.86 -7.18 -3.21
N ARG A 23 25.01 -7.90 -3.18
CA ARG A 23 26.35 -7.32 -3.39
C ARG A 23 26.63 -6.91 -4.84
N SER A 24 26.01 -7.56 -5.82
CA SER A 24 26.27 -7.32 -7.24
C SER A 24 25.21 -6.47 -7.93
N PHE A 25 24.17 -6.08 -7.21
CA PHE A 25 23.04 -5.33 -7.77
C PHE A 25 23.44 -3.92 -8.20
N SER A 26 22.86 -3.46 -9.31
CA SER A 26 23.01 -2.08 -9.80
C SER A 26 21.68 -1.62 -10.40
N TRP A 27 21.19 -0.49 -9.89
CA TRP A 27 19.99 0.16 -10.43
C TRP A 27 20.14 0.53 -11.90
N GLU A 28 21.32 0.97 -12.32
CA GLU A 28 21.61 1.30 -13.71
C GLU A 28 21.41 0.10 -14.63
N LYS A 29 22.07 -1.03 -14.31
CA LYS A 29 21.92 -2.28 -15.06
C LYS A 29 20.48 -2.82 -15.04
N PHE A 30 19.81 -2.77 -13.88
CA PHE A 30 18.44 -3.23 -13.77
C PHE A 30 17.49 -2.38 -14.63
N SER A 31 17.76 -1.09 -14.74
CA SER A 31 16.98 -0.15 -15.53
C SER A 31 17.08 -0.39 -17.05
N GLU A 32 18.08 -1.16 -17.53
CA GLU A 32 18.20 -1.55 -18.93
C GLU A 32 17.08 -2.48 -19.38
N GLN A 33 16.35 -3.08 -18.45
CA GLN A 33 15.17 -3.90 -18.74
C GLN A 33 13.91 -3.09 -19.11
N LEU A 34 13.97 -1.77 -19.05
CA LEU A 34 12.89 -0.89 -19.45
C LEU A 34 13.11 -0.31 -20.83
N VAL A 35 12.02 -0.01 -21.53
CA VAL A 35 12.04 0.66 -22.83
C VAL A 35 12.47 2.12 -22.63
N LYS A 36 13.60 2.48 -23.24
CA LYS A 36 14.21 3.81 -23.14
C LYS A 36 14.63 4.32 -24.51
N ASP A 37 14.65 5.64 -24.66
CA ASP A 37 15.33 6.26 -25.81
C ASP A 37 16.84 6.44 -25.55
N GLN A 38 17.54 6.94 -26.57
CA GLN A 38 18.98 7.16 -26.51
C GLN A 38 19.40 8.21 -25.46
N THR A 39 18.46 9.01 -24.93
CA THR A 39 18.70 10.02 -23.90
C THR A 39 18.36 9.53 -22.49
N GLY A 40 17.95 8.28 -22.36
CA GLY A 40 17.57 7.68 -21.08
C GLY A 40 16.16 8.03 -20.60
N ARG A 41 15.33 8.67 -21.44
CA ARG A 41 13.92 8.86 -21.14
C ARG A 41 13.18 7.52 -21.23
N ILE A 42 12.20 7.34 -20.37
CA ILE A 42 11.48 6.06 -20.19
C ILE A 42 10.13 6.13 -20.89
N ASP A 43 9.79 5.07 -21.63
CA ASP A 43 8.43 4.75 -21.99
C ASP A 43 7.90 3.70 -21.02
N LEU A 44 7.18 4.16 -19.98
CA LEU A 44 6.62 3.28 -18.96
C LEU A 44 5.59 2.33 -19.54
N VAL A 45 4.67 2.84 -20.37
CA VAL A 45 3.59 1.99 -20.94
C VAL A 45 4.17 1.08 -22.01
N GLY A 46 5.17 1.55 -22.77
CA GLY A 46 5.98 0.71 -23.63
C GLY A 46 6.61 -0.47 -22.90
N SER A 47 7.14 -0.24 -21.68
CA SER A 47 7.76 -1.29 -20.87
C SER A 47 6.74 -2.23 -20.21
N ALA A 48 5.58 -1.70 -19.79
CA ALA A 48 4.58 -2.46 -19.03
C ALA A 48 3.58 -3.19 -19.92
N ILE A 49 3.24 -2.63 -21.09
CA ILE A 49 2.17 -3.13 -21.96
C ILE A 49 2.67 -3.42 -23.37
N ASP A 50 3.27 -2.41 -24.07
CA ASP A 50 3.52 -2.55 -25.51
C ASP A 50 4.56 -3.64 -25.81
N LEU A 51 5.58 -3.79 -24.94
CA LEU A 51 6.58 -4.86 -25.05
C LEU A 51 5.93 -6.26 -25.13
N TRP A 52 4.87 -6.48 -24.38
CA TRP A 52 4.14 -7.75 -24.34
C TRP A 52 3.09 -7.83 -25.45
N ALA A 53 2.42 -6.72 -25.77
CA ALA A 53 1.41 -6.65 -26.83
C ALA A 53 2.00 -6.80 -28.24
N ASP A 54 3.22 -6.31 -28.47
CA ASP A 54 3.90 -6.39 -29.76
C ASP A 54 4.56 -7.76 -29.99
N ASN A 55 4.64 -8.61 -28.96
CA ASN A 55 5.14 -9.97 -29.08
C ASN A 55 3.96 -10.94 -29.34
N PRO A 56 3.94 -11.64 -30.52
CA PRO A 56 2.86 -12.57 -30.85
C PRO A 56 2.63 -13.71 -29.85
N GLU A 57 3.64 -14.07 -29.05
CA GLU A 57 3.51 -15.13 -28.03
C GLU A 57 2.79 -14.66 -26.77
N THR A 58 2.76 -13.34 -26.53
CA THR A 58 2.21 -12.75 -25.29
C THR A 58 1.07 -11.77 -25.53
N ALA A 59 0.84 -11.32 -26.77
CA ALA A 59 -0.18 -10.33 -27.12
C ALA A 59 -1.58 -10.69 -26.58
N ASP A 60 -1.98 -11.95 -26.76
CA ASP A 60 -3.28 -12.47 -26.33
C ASP A 60 -3.30 -12.93 -24.85
N GLN A 61 -2.16 -12.86 -24.14
CA GLN A 61 -2.13 -13.18 -22.72
C GLN A 61 -2.92 -12.13 -21.94
N VAL A 62 -3.73 -12.62 -20.98
CA VAL A 62 -4.51 -11.74 -20.13
C VAL A 62 -3.58 -10.89 -19.26
N ALA A 63 -3.75 -9.58 -19.30
CA ALA A 63 -3.00 -8.62 -18.49
C ALA A 63 -3.83 -8.09 -17.30
N LEU A 64 -5.16 -7.98 -17.48
CA LEU A 64 -6.07 -7.47 -16.45
C LEU A 64 -7.35 -8.31 -16.40
N ILE A 65 -7.72 -8.75 -15.20
CA ILE A 65 -8.98 -9.42 -14.90
C ILE A 65 -9.75 -8.54 -13.92
N VAL A 66 -11.01 -8.23 -14.24
CA VAL A 66 -11.91 -7.48 -13.35
C VAL A 66 -13.14 -8.33 -13.08
N GLU A 67 -13.40 -8.61 -11.80
CA GLU A 67 -14.63 -9.30 -11.35
C GLU A 67 -15.51 -8.30 -10.58
N LYS A 68 -16.73 -8.06 -11.09
CA LYS A 68 -17.71 -7.14 -10.51
C LYS A 68 -19.13 -7.65 -10.73
N ALA A 69 -19.94 -7.70 -9.69
CA ALA A 69 -21.35 -8.15 -9.74
C ALA A 69 -21.51 -9.53 -10.41
N GLY A 70 -20.53 -10.43 -10.22
CA GLY A 70 -20.53 -11.76 -10.83
C GLY A 70 -20.08 -11.79 -12.29
N GLU A 71 -19.89 -10.65 -12.93
CA GLU A 71 -19.35 -10.53 -14.28
C GLU A 71 -17.81 -10.52 -14.22
N ILE A 72 -17.16 -11.24 -15.14
CA ILE A 72 -15.71 -11.28 -15.28
C ILE A 72 -15.32 -10.72 -16.64
N ARG A 73 -14.61 -9.60 -16.64
CA ARG A 73 -14.01 -8.99 -17.82
C ARG A 73 -12.52 -9.28 -17.86
N ARG A 74 -12.02 -9.70 -19.01
CA ARG A 74 -10.60 -9.98 -19.22
C ARG A 74 -10.10 -9.09 -20.35
N PHE A 75 -8.91 -8.56 -20.16
CA PHE A 75 -8.23 -7.70 -21.12
C PHE A 75 -6.83 -8.28 -21.34
N SER A 76 -6.50 -8.58 -22.60
CA SER A 76 -5.18 -8.99 -23.00
C SER A 76 -4.20 -7.80 -22.98
N TYR A 77 -2.90 -8.07 -23.14
CA TYR A 77 -1.93 -7.01 -23.35
C TYR A 77 -2.25 -6.19 -24.59
N GLN A 78 -2.70 -6.83 -25.69
CA GLN A 78 -3.13 -6.14 -26.90
C GLN A 78 -4.37 -5.26 -26.62
N ASP A 79 -5.37 -5.75 -25.88
CA ASP A 79 -6.52 -4.94 -25.51
C ASP A 79 -6.11 -3.70 -24.72
N LEU A 80 -5.19 -3.85 -23.73
CA LEU A 80 -4.72 -2.71 -22.93
C LEU A 80 -3.91 -1.72 -23.76
N GLN A 81 -3.11 -2.19 -24.72
CA GLN A 81 -2.40 -1.32 -25.67
C GLN A 81 -3.40 -0.47 -26.47
N GLU A 82 -4.37 -1.11 -27.13
CA GLU A 82 -5.37 -0.43 -27.94
C GLU A 82 -6.23 0.55 -27.13
N ILE A 83 -6.75 0.10 -25.98
CA ILE A 83 -7.59 0.92 -25.09
C ILE A 83 -6.81 2.11 -24.54
N SER A 84 -5.59 1.90 -24.06
CA SER A 84 -4.77 3.00 -23.53
C SER A 84 -4.42 4.03 -24.59
N CYS A 85 -4.25 3.62 -25.85
CA CYS A 85 -4.07 4.56 -26.96
C CYS A 85 -5.35 5.33 -27.27
N GLN A 86 -6.51 4.70 -27.29
CA GLN A 86 -7.80 5.41 -27.50
C GLN A 86 -8.03 6.46 -26.39
N TRP A 87 -7.78 6.09 -25.13
CA TRP A 87 -7.91 7.01 -23.99
C TRP A 87 -6.88 8.14 -24.05
N ALA A 88 -5.63 7.86 -24.44
CA ALA A 88 -4.63 8.90 -24.63
C ALA A 88 -5.00 9.86 -25.76
N ASN A 89 -5.53 9.34 -26.88
CA ASN A 89 -6.03 10.16 -27.98
C ASN A 89 -7.22 11.04 -27.55
N MET A 90 -8.13 10.53 -26.73
CA MET A 90 -9.23 11.29 -26.14
C MET A 90 -8.70 12.43 -25.27
N LEU A 91 -7.83 12.14 -24.30
CA LEU A 91 -7.27 13.16 -23.41
C LEU A 91 -6.47 14.22 -24.21
N SER A 92 -5.68 13.79 -25.20
CA SER A 92 -4.95 14.70 -26.08
C SER A 92 -5.89 15.60 -26.89
N GLY A 93 -7.00 15.04 -27.43
CA GLY A 93 -8.05 15.80 -28.14
C GLY A 93 -8.76 16.83 -27.24
N LEU A 94 -8.89 16.56 -25.96
CA LEU A 94 -9.39 17.48 -24.94
C LEU A 94 -8.31 18.49 -24.45
N GLY A 95 -7.13 18.46 -25.07
CA GLY A 95 -6.04 19.39 -24.77
C GLY A 95 -5.24 19.09 -23.52
N TYR A 96 -5.27 17.83 -23.01
CA TYR A 96 -4.37 17.43 -21.92
C TYR A 96 -2.93 17.31 -22.42
N CYS A 97 -2.00 17.78 -21.61
CA CYS A 97 -0.57 17.70 -21.87
C CYS A 97 0.20 17.32 -20.60
N SER A 98 1.50 17.05 -20.77
CA SER A 98 2.39 16.70 -19.66
C SER A 98 2.31 17.73 -18.53
N GLY A 99 2.15 17.23 -17.30
CA GLY A 99 2.00 18.04 -16.08
C GLY A 99 0.56 18.47 -15.75
N ASP A 100 -0.42 18.30 -16.65
CA ASP A 100 -1.83 18.43 -16.28
C ASP A 100 -2.23 17.32 -15.30
N ARG A 101 -3.24 17.56 -14.45
CA ARG A 101 -3.72 16.59 -13.46
C ARG A 101 -5.11 16.10 -13.84
N LEU A 102 -5.25 14.76 -13.86
CA LEU A 102 -6.53 14.07 -13.97
C LEU A 102 -6.81 13.33 -12.66
N PHE A 103 -7.86 13.72 -11.95
CA PHE A 103 -8.29 13.01 -10.76
C PHE A 103 -9.35 11.98 -11.13
N VAL A 104 -9.31 10.84 -10.45
CA VAL A 104 -10.21 9.72 -10.72
C VAL A 104 -10.98 9.40 -9.44
N LEU A 105 -12.31 9.54 -9.50
CA LEU A 105 -13.23 9.15 -8.43
C LEU A 105 -14.25 8.17 -9.01
N LEU A 106 -13.92 6.89 -8.96
CA LEU A 106 -14.73 5.80 -9.51
C LEU A 106 -14.89 4.65 -8.52
N PRO A 107 -15.96 3.89 -8.58
CA PRO A 107 -15.98 2.55 -8.01
C PRO A 107 -14.92 1.69 -8.72
N GLN A 108 -14.43 0.65 -8.05
CA GLN A 108 -13.47 -0.27 -8.66
C GLN A 108 -14.01 -0.80 -10.00
N GLY A 109 -13.16 -0.71 -11.01
CA GLY A 109 -13.49 -1.07 -12.39
C GLY A 109 -12.30 -0.86 -13.32
N PRO A 110 -12.36 -1.35 -14.56
CA PRO A 110 -11.24 -1.30 -15.49
C PRO A 110 -10.92 0.13 -15.97
N GLU A 111 -11.88 1.05 -15.93
CA GLU A 111 -11.74 2.43 -16.38
C GLU A 111 -10.64 3.19 -15.61
N ILE A 112 -10.41 2.83 -14.33
CA ILE A 112 -9.31 3.37 -13.51
C ILE A 112 -7.96 3.05 -14.19
N TYR A 113 -7.77 1.81 -14.58
CA TYR A 113 -6.53 1.32 -15.17
C TYR A 113 -6.31 1.86 -16.59
N PHE A 114 -7.37 2.03 -17.35
CA PHE A 114 -7.32 2.67 -18.68
C PHE A 114 -6.87 4.13 -18.58
N ALA A 115 -7.43 4.86 -17.60
CA ALA A 115 -7.03 6.24 -17.33
C ALA A 115 -5.57 6.34 -16.86
N MET A 116 -5.12 5.44 -15.98
CA MET A 116 -3.72 5.39 -15.52
C MET A 116 -2.75 5.21 -16.68
N LEU A 117 -3.01 4.24 -17.56
CA LEU A 117 -2.18 3.97 -18.74
C LEU A 117 -2.18 5.15 -19.71
N ALA A 118 -3.34 5.75 -19.98
CA ALA A 118 -3.44 6.91 -20.87
C ALA A 118 -2.70 8.12 -20.32
N CYS A 119 -2.84 8.39 -19.02
CA CYS A 119 -2.10 9.45 -18.34
C CYS A 119 -0.60 9.22 -18.40
N ALA A 120 -0.15 7.99 -18.15
CA ALA A 120 1.25 7.62 -18.24
C ALA A 120 1.83 7.81 -19.65
N ARG A 121 1.05 7.47 -20.71
CA ARG A 121 1.47 7.77 -22.11
C ARG A 121 1.68 9.25 -22.35
N LEU A 122 0.84 10.12 -21.80
CA LEU A 122 0.87 11.56 -22.08
C LEU A 122 1.73 12.38 -21.10
N GLY A 123 2.21 11.78 -20.01
CA GLY A 123 2.83 12.52 -18.91
C GLY A 123 1.83 13.36 -18.11
N VAL A 124 0.55 13.03 -18.21
CA VAL A 124 -0.52 13.60 -17.35
C VAL A 124 -0.41 12.97 -15.98
N VAL A 125 -0.48 13.78 -14.94
CA VAL A 125 -0.39 13.30 -13.56
C VAL A 125 -1.75 12.80 -13.12
N PHE A 126 -1.88 11.50 -12.87
CA PHE A 126 -3.14 10.97 -12.35
C PHE A 126 -3.15 10.96 -10.81
N CYS A 127 -4.34 11.06 -10.24
CA CYS A 127 -4.58 10.87 -8.82
C CYS A 127 -5.87 10.08 -8.64
N ILE A 128 -5.77 8.88 -8.07
CA ILE A 128 -6.94 8.07 -7.77
C ILE A 128 -7.40 8.41 -6.36
N LEU A 129 -8.60 8.95 -6.26
CA LEU A 129 -9.25 9.23 -4.99
C LEU A 129 -9.94 7.97 -4.49
N HIS A 130 -9.85 7.73 -3.19
CA HIS A 130 -10.52 6.58 -2.59
C HIS A 130 -12.03 6.67 -2.80
N SER A 131 -12.66 5.59 -3.29
CA SER A 131 -14.07 5.58 -3.66
C SER A 131 -15.03 5.85 -2.49
N LYS A 132 -14.58 5.60 -1.25
CA LYS A 132 -15.29 5.87 0.00
C LYS A 132 -14.83 7.14 0.72
N ALA A 133 -13.97 7.98 0.08
CA ALA A 133 -13.55 9.24 0.69
C ALA A 133 -14.76 10.10 1.04
N ASP A 134 -14.75 10.71 2.22
CA ASP A 134 -15.79 11.64 2.65
C ASP A 134 -15.65 13.00 1.96
N PHE A 135 -16.63 13.88 2.21
CA PHE A 135 -16.68 15.21 1.60
C PHE A 135 -15.44 16.05 1.92
N ALA A 136 -14.99 16.06 3.17
CA ALA A 136 -13.86 16.88 3.61
C ALA A 136 -12.52 16.37 3.02
N GLN A 137 -12.37 15.05 2.89
CA GLN A 137 -11.22 14.45 2.19
C GLN A 137 -11.19 14.83 0.72
N LEU A 138 -12.33 14.72 0.03
CA LEU A 138 -12.44 15.09 -1.37
C LEU A 138 -12.12 16.58 -1.56
N GLU A 139 -12.67 17.44 -0.71
CA GLU A 139 -12.41 18.88 -0.74
C GLU A 139 -10.93 19.20 -0.56
N ALA A 140 -10.30 18.64 0.47
CA ALA A 140 -8.88 18.87 0.72
C ALA A 140 -7.98 18.42 -0.44
N CYS A 141 -8.26 17.24 -1.01
CA CYS A 141 -7.49 16.72 -2.15
C CYS A 141 -7.68 17.58 -3.41
N LEU A 142 -8.91 18.00 -3.71
CA LEU A 142 -9.24 18.80 -4.91
C LEU A 142 -8.68 20.22 -4.81
N LEU A 143 -8.81 20.88 -3.64
CA LEU A 143 -8.25 22.20 -3.39
C LEU A 143 -6.72 22.22 -3.49
N ASN A 144 -6.06 21.19 -2.94
CA ASN A 144 -4.60 21.05 -3.01
C ASN A 144 -4.13 20.69 -4.43
N GLY A 145 -4.72 19.66 -5.04
CA GLY A 145 -4.26 19.10 -6.32
C GLY A 145 -4.65 19.93 -7.54
N LYS A 146 -5.73 20.70 -7.46
CA LYS A 146 -6.25 21.55 -8.54
C LYS A 146 -6.28 20.82 -9.89
N PRO A 147 -7.08 19.75 -10.04
CA PRO A 147 -7.12 18.96 -11.27
C PRO A 147 -7.70 19.77 -12.43
N LYS A 148 -7.19 19.52 -13.63
CA LYS A 148 -7.78 20.01 -14.89
C LYS A 148 -9.06 19.29 -15.24
N GLY A 149 -9.18 18.02 -14.85
CA GLY A 149 -10.40 17.24 -15.01
C GLY A 149 -10.57 16.17 -13.97
N ILE A 150 -11.80 15.69 -13.89
CA ILE A 150 -12.20 14.59 -13.00
C ILE A 150 -12.86 13.50 -13.84
N LEU A 151 -12.32 12.28 -13.75
CA LEU A 151 -12.96 11.08 -14.27
C LEU A 151 -13.84 10.50 -13.16
N THR A 152 -15.15 10.40 -13.43
CA THR A 152 -16.10 9.96 -12.40
C THR A 152 -17.31 9.23 -13.00
N HIS A 153 -18.11 8.64 -12.12
CA HIS A 153 -19.43 8.12 -12.43
C HIS A 153 -20.48 9.20 -12.15
N PRO A 154 -21.57 9.29 -12.94
CA PRO A 154 -22.64 10.27 -12.69
C PRO A 154 -23.16 10.31 -11.25
N ASP A 155 -23.32 9.14 -10.61
CA ASP A 155 -23.78 9.01 -9.22
C ASP A 155 -22.82 9.63 -8.19
N TYR A 156 -21.57 9.92 -8.59
CA TYR A 156 -20.56 10.50 -7.69
C TYR A 156 -20.41 12.01 -7.86
N LEU A 157 -21.08 12.61 -8.85
CA LEU A 157 -21.01 14.07 -9.07
C LEU A 157 -21.51 14.87 -7.86
N GLU A 158 -22.58 14.42 -7.21
CA GLU A 158 -23.14 15.08 -6.02
C GLU A 158 -22.21 15.02 -4.79
N ARG A 159 -21.26 14.08 -4.79
CA ARG A 159 -20.26 13.96 -3.72
C ARG A 159 -19.12 14.97 -3.87
N LEU A 160 -18.97 15.59 -5.04
CA LEU A 160 -17.87 16.52 -5.31
C LEU A 160 -18.16 17.89 -4.69
N PRO A 161 -17.25 18.45 -3.87
CA PRO A 161 -17.41 19.75 -3.25
C PRO A 161 -17.32 20.87 -4.30
N ALA A 162 -18.42 21.58 -4.54
CA ALA A 162 -18.54 22.56 -5.62
C ALA A 162 -17.45 23.67 -5.56
N GLU A 163 -17.09 24.10 -4.34
CA GLU A 163 -16.08 25.16 -4.14
C GLU A 163 -14.66 24.71 -4.55
N ALA A 164 -14.38 23.40 -4.50
CA ALA A 164 -13.10 22.82 -4.88
C ALA A 164 -12.96 22.55 -6.40
N LEU A 165 -14.01 22.78 -7.20
CA LEU A 165 -14.03 22.46 -8.62
C LEU A 165 -13.60 23.61 -9.53
N THR A 166 -13.13 24.72 -9.02
CA THR A 166 -12.79 25.94 -9.79
C THR A 166 -11.71 25.73 -10.85
N SER A 167 -10.84 24.73 -10.70
CA SER A 167 -9.80 24.36 -11.67
C SER A 167 -10.29 23.37 -12.73
N VAL A 168 -11.43 22.70 -12.50
CA VAL A 168 -11.92 21.60 -13.34
C VAL A 168 -12.51 22.16 -14.63
N ARG A 169 -11.98 21.67 -15.75
CA ARG A 169 -12.45 22.03 -17.11
C ARG A 169 -13.26 20.91 -17.75
N HIS A 170 -13.04 19.67 -17.31
CA HIS A 170 -13.72 18.50 -17.88
C HIS A 170 -14.18 17.54 -16.79
N PHE A 171 -15.44 17.12 -16.87
CA PHE A 171 -15.95 15.96 -16.16
C PHE A 171 -16.05 14.81 -17.16
N LEU A 172 -15.17 13.83 -17.05
CA LEU A 172 -15.16 12.64 -17.87
C LEU A 172 -16.08 11.60 -17.23
N LEU A 173 -17.19 11.30 -17.89
CA LEU A 173 -18.23 10.41 -17.35
C LEU A 173 -18.13 9.02 -17.99
N THR A 174 -18.07 7.98 -17.18
CA THR A 174 -17.96 6.59 -17.66
C THR A 174 -19.27 6.06 -18.25
N GLN A 175 -20.42 6.57 -17.80
CA GLN A 175 -21.76 6.16 -18.23
C GLN A 175 -22.77 7.30 -18.09
N GLY A 176 -23.94 7.11 -18.72
CA GLY A 176 -25.13 7.93 -18.51
C GLY A 176 -25.30 9.08 -19.50
N PRO A 177 -26.50 9.67 -19.54
CA PRO A 177 -26.72 10.90 -20.28
C PRO A 177 -25.90 12.02 -19.64
N PRO A 178 -25.46 13.01 -20.44
CA PRO A 178 -24.83 14.18 -19.89
C PRO A 178 -25.80 14.82 -18.89
N VAL A 179 -25.41 14.86 -17.63
CA VAL A 179 -26.15 15.63 -16.64
C VAL A 179 -25.81 17.07 -16.94
N ALA A 180 -26.79 17.85 -17.40
CA ALA A 180 -26.61 19.24 -17.80
C ALA A 180 -26.30 20.10 -16.56
N THR A 181 -25.08 20.02 -16.06
CA THR A 181 -24.63 20.77 -14.87
C THR A 181 -23.77 21.97 -15.26
N SER A 182 -22.90 21.87 -16.26
CA SER A 182 -21.97 22.97 -16.56
C SER A 182 -21.54 23.11 -18.03
N GLY A 183 -21.91 22.17 -18.90
CA GLY A 183 -21.46 22.15 -20.30
C GLY A 183 -20.00 21.69 -20.49
N HIS A 184 -19.39 21.12 -19.45
CA HIS A 184 -18.03 20.59 -19.46
C HIS A 184 -17.99 19.05 -19.33
N GLU A 185 -19.13 18.38 -19.44
CA GLU A 185 -19.26 16.93 -19.37
C GLU A 185 -18.89 16.28 -20.71
N VAL A 186 -18.09 15.21 -20.61
CA VAL A 186 -17.69 14.37 -21.73
C VAL A 186 -18.06 12.94 -21.40
N VAL A 187 -19.03 12.36 -22.10
CA VAL A 187 -19.41 10.96 -21.96
C VAL A 187 -18.45 10.10 -22.75
N ILE A 188 -17.61 9.35 -22.06
CA ILE A 188 -16.50 8.62 -22.69
C ILE A 188 -16.99 7.60 -23.70
N ASN A 189 -18.03 6.82 -23.36
CA ASN A 189 -18.56 5.76 -24.23
C ASN A 189 -19.09 6.26 -25.59
N GLU A 190 -19.44 7.54 -25.69
CA GLU A 190 -19.94 8.13 -26.96
C GLU A 190 -18.81 8.43 -27.95
N ILE A 191 -17.58 8.64 -27.45
CA ILE A 191 -16.47 9.08 -28.29
C ILE A 191 -15.35 8.06 -28.42
N ILE A 192 -15.14 7.21 -27.40
CA ILE A 192 -13.95 6.37 -27.28
C ILE A 192 -13.80 5.38 -28.44
N THR A 193 -14.90 4.79 -28.91
CA THR A 193 -14.90 3.77 -29.96
C THR A 193 -14.52 4.31 -31.34
N SER A 194 -14.67 5.63 -31.57
CA SER A 194 -14.31 6.29 -32.81
C SER A 194 -12.83 6.72 -32.89
N LEU A 195 -12.12 6.64 -31.76
CA LEU A 195 -10.74 7.10 -31.67
C LEU A 195 -9.75 6.04 -32.12
N PRO A 196 -8.58 6.46 -32.67
CA PRO A 196 -7.54 5.53 -33.10
C PRO A 196 -7.05 4.64 -31.96
N LYS A 197 -6.93 3.34 -32.24
CA LYS A 197 -6.38 2.33 -31.32
C LYS A 197 -4.86 2.29 -31.27
N ARG A 198 -4.19 3.21 -31.97
CA ARG A 198 -2.73 3.37 -31.99
C ARG A 198 -2.38 4.79 -31.63
N CYS A 199 -1.24 4.94 -30.99
CA CYS A 199 -0.62 6.21 -30.62
C CYS A 199 0.91 6.05 -30.66
N ASP A 200 1.62 7.16 -30.92
CA ASP A 200 3.08 7.11 -30.95
C ASP A 200 3.64 6.91 -29.53
N PRO A 201 4.74 6.12 -29.38
CA PRO A 201 5.45 6.00 -28.11
C PRO A 201 5.88 7.37 -27.58
N LYS A 202 5.72 7.61 -26.29
CA LYS A 202 6.12 8.85 -25.63
C LYS A 202 7.09 8.58 -24.49
N PHE A 203 8.30 9.09 -24.69
CA PHE A 203 9.38 8.97 -23.72
C PHE A 203 9.39 10.17 -22.77
N HIS A 204 9.34 9.91 -21.48
CA HIS A 204 9.35 10.93 -20.43
C HIS A 204 10.67 10.90 -19.67
N SER A 205 11.11 12.07 -19.19
CA SER A 205 12.22 12.13 -18.24
C SER A 205 11.87 11.26 -17.00
N PRO A 206 12.85 10.52 -16.44
CA PRO A 206 12.61 9.79 -15.20
C PRO A 206 12.03 10.67 -14.08
N LYS A 207 12.26 11.98 -14.11
CA LYS A 207 11.75 12.97 -13.14
C LYS A 207 10.36 13.53 -13.48
N THR A 208 9.78 13.18 -14.63
CA THR A 208 8.44 13.62 -14.99
C THR A 208 7.43 13.04 -14.00
N PRO A 209 6.60 13.87 -13.34
CA PRO A 209 5.58 13.37 -12.43
C PRO A 209 4.60 12.43 -13.14
N LEU A 210 4.24 11.34 -12.49
CA LEU A 210 3.35 10.29 -12.99
C LEU A 210 2.01 10.28 -12.23
N TYR A 211 2.09 10.25 -10.90
CA TYR A 211 0.89 10.23 -10.06
C TYR A 211 1.09 10.94 -8.73
N ILE A 212 -0.03 11.29 -8.12
CA ILE A 212 -0.11 11.80 -6.74
C ILE A 212 -0.96 10.82 -5.93
N VAL A 213 -0.45 10.39 -4.77
CA VAL A 213 -1.23 9.63 -3.79
C VAL A 213 -1.42 10.50 -2.56
N TYR A 214 -2.68 10.73 -2.17
CA TYR A 214 -2.99 11.40 -0.93
C TYR A 214 -2.98 10.43 0.24
N THR A 215 -2.19 10.76 1.25
CA THR A 215 -2.12 9.96 2.48
C THR A 215 -2.51 10.83 3.68
N SER A 216 -3.18 10.20 4.65
CA SER A 216 -3.40 10.84 5.93
C SER A 216 -2.08 10.96 6.69
N GLY A 217 -1.67 12.17 6.95
CA GLY A 217 -0.58 12.39 7.89
C GLY A 217 -0.99 12.05 9.32
N SER A 218 -0.03 11.67 10.18
CA SER A 218 -0.25 11.59 11.63
C SER A 218 -0.65 12.96 12.22
N THR A 219 -0.28 14.05 11.53
CA THR A 219 -0.55 15.43 11.93
C THR A 219 -0.97 16.26 10.72
N GLY A 220 -2.21 16.78 10.70
CA GLY A 220 -2.68 17.76 9.71
C GLY A 220 -3.39 17.19 8.47
N PRO A 221 -3.65 18.04 7.45
CA PRO A 221 -4.39 17.68 6.25
C PRO A 221 -3.68 16.61 5.43
N PRO A 222 -4.41 15.93 4.52
CA PRO A 222 -3.82 14.93 3.63
C PRO A 222 -2.63 15.50 2.84
N LYS A 223 -1.53 14.75 2.74
CA LYS A 223 -0.35 15.11 1.95
C LYS A 223 -0.36 14.37 0.63
N GLY A 224 -0.15 15.08 -0.47
CA GLY A 224 -0.03 14.50 -1.80
C GLY A 224 1.41 14.07 -2.09
N VAL A 225 1.68 12.77 -2.03
CA VAL A 225 3.00 12.21 -2.35
C VAL A 225 3.14 12.11 -3.86
N VAL A 226 4.19 12.71 -4.42
CA VAL A 226 4.41 12.79 -5.86
C VAL A 226 5.40 11.72 -6.31
N HIS A 227 4.99 10.93 -7.26
CA HIS A 227 5.79 9.90 -7.90
C HIS A 227 6.04 10.19 -9.37
N SER A 228 7.11 9.62 -9.92
CA SER A 228 7.62 9.92 -11.25
C SER A 228 7.69 8.70 -12.17
N HIS A 229 7.91 8.90 -13.46
CA HIS A 229 8.12 7.82 -14.42
C HIS A 229 9.34 6.95 -14.09
N GLY A 230 10.36 7.53 -13.44
CA GLY A 230 11.56 6.82 -13.01
C GLY A 230 11.31 5.74 -11.96
N ASP A 231 10.23 5.85 -11.20
CA ASP A 231 9.83 4.90 -10.16
C ASP A 231 9.61 3.49 -10.73
N SER A 232 9.28 3.39 -12.01
CA SER A 232 9.07 2.11 -12.72
C SER A 232 10.25 1.13 -12.59
N VAL A 233 11.47 1.62 -12.46
CA VAL A 233 12.66 0.79 -12.23
C VAL A 233 12.56 0.08 -10.88
N GLY A 234 12.27 0.84 -9.84
CA GLY A 234 12.13 0.31 -8.48
C GLY A 234 10.89 -0.55 -8.30
N ILE A 235 9.76 -0.13 -8.88
CA ILE A 235 8.51 -0.90 -8.89
C ILE A 235 8.75 -2.28 -9.51
N LYS A 236 9.38 -2.34 -10.69
CA LYS A 236 9.73 -3.61 -11.34
C LYS A 236 10.65 -4.45 -10.48
N ALA A 237 11.71 -3.86 -9.89
CA ALA A 237 12.67 -4.59 -9.07
C ALA A 237 12.02 -5.19 -7.82
N SER A 238 11.14 -4.43 -7.15
CA SER A 238 10.45 -4.92 -5.97
C SER A 238 9.42 -6.01 -6.29
N ALA A 239 8.70 -5.88 -7.40
CA ALA A 239 7.79 -6.93 -7.87
C ALA A 239 8.56 -8.21 -8.27
N TYR A 240 9.69 -8.05 -8.95
CA TYR A 240 10.54 -9.14 -9.41
C TYR A 240 11.19 -9.89 -8.24
N TYR A 241 11.76 -9.19 -7.26
CA TYR A 241 12.49 -9.84 -6.16
C TYR A 241 11.64 -10.14 -4.92
N ALA A 242 10.77 -9.20 -4.47
CA ALA A 242 10.02 -9.38 -3.23
C ALA A 242 8.72 -10.16 -3.43
N LEU A 243 8.00 -9.92 -4.53
CA LEU A 243 6.81 -10.70 -4.88
C LEU A 243 7.15 -11.91 -5.77
N ASP A 244 8.40 -12.02 -6.21
CA ASP A 244 8.91 -13.12 -7.04
C ASP A 244 8.05 -13.34 -8.30
N LEU A 245 7.63 -12.25 -8.97
CA LEU A 245 6.76 -12.33 -10.14
C LEU A 245 7.50 -12.80 -11.39
N HIS A 246 6.88 -13.73 -12.09
CA HIS A 246 7.33 -14.28 -13.36
C HIS A 246 6.33 -13.93 -14.47
N PRO A 247 6.78 -13.90 -15.74
CA PRO A 247 5.87 -13.80 -16.87
C PRO A 247 4.80 -14.90 -16.84
N GLY A 248 3.55 -14.53 -17.03
CA GLY A 248 2.40 -15.44 -16.99
C GLY A 248 1.83 -15.71 -15.59
N ASP A 249 2.43 -15.21 -14.50
CA ASP A 249 1.81 -15.26 -13.18
C ASP A 249 0.52 -14.42 -13.12
N ILE A 250 -0.32 -14.77 -12.18
CA ILE A 250 -1.52 -14.00 -11.84
C ILE A 250 -1.34 -13.46 -10.42
N LEU A 251 -1.14 -12.15 -10.32
CA LEU A 251 -1.08 -11.42 -9.06
C LEU A 251 -2.46 -10.91 -8.69
N TRP A 252 -2.84 -11.12 -7.44
CA TRP A 252 -3.96 -10.42 -6.84
C TRP A 252 -3.50 -9.55 -5.68
N THR A 253 -3.71 -8.24 -5.83
CA THR A 253 -3.53 -7.26 -4.76
C THR A 253 -4.91 -6.80 -4.33
N ASP A 254 -5.31 -7.08 -3.10
CA ASP A 254 -6.65 -6.74 -2.59
C ASP A 254 -6.77 -5.30 -2.05
N GLY A 255 -5.75 -4.47 -2.33
CA GLY A 255 -5.75 -3.05 -2.00
C GLY A 255 -6.62 -2.21 -2.95
N ASP A 256 -7.32 -1.21 -2.40
CA ASP A 256 -8.04 -0.20 -3.20
C ASP A 256 -7.05 0.60 -4.06
N PRO A 257 -7.33 0.83 -5.36
CA PRO A 257 -6.44 1.60 -6.22
C PRO A 257 -6.23 3.06 -5.80
N GLY A 258 -7.05 3.62 -4.91
CA GLY A 258 -6.81 4.92 -4.26
C GLY A 258 -5.71 4.89 -3.19
N TRP A 259 -5.21 3.71 -2.81
CA TRP A 259 -4.04 3.52 -1.95
C TRP A 259 -2.81 3.19 -2.78
N VAL A 260 -1.63 3.60 -2.30
CA VAL A 260 -0.39 3.38 -3.04
C VAL A 260 -0.15 1.91 -3.38
N THR A 261 -0.51 0.97 -2.50
CA THR A 261 -0.41 -0.47 -2.75
C THR A 261 -1.27 -0.89 -3.93
N GLY A 262 -2.53 -0.48 -3.95
CA GLY A 262 -3.43 -0.71 -5.08
C GLY A 262 -2.98 0.03 -6.35
N THR A 263 -2.57 1.31 -6.22
CA THR A 263 -2.07 2.08 -7.38
C THR A 263 -0.89 1.39 -8.06
N VAL A 264 0.08 0.85 -7.29
CA VAL A 264 1.34 0.33 -7.83
C VAL A 264 1.25 -1.17 -8.14
N TYR A 265 0.82 -1.98 -7.17
CA TYR A 265 0.91 -3.43 -7.24
C TYR A 265 -0.32 -4.12 -7.84
N SER A 266 -1.43 -3.40 -8.07
CA SER A 266 -2.53 -3.92 -8.91
C SER A 266 -2.47 -3.42 -10.36
N SER A 267 -1.40 -2.72 -10.77
CA SER A 267 -1.25 -2.17 -12.12
C SER A 267 0.18 -2.35 -12.66
N PHE A 268 1.01 -1.32 -12.59
CA PHE A 268 2.34 -1.30 -13.22
C PHE A 268 3.26 -2.45 -12.77
N ALA A 269 3.24 -2.83 -11.50
CA ALA A 269 4.14 -3.85 -10.95
C ALA A 269 3.99 -5.22 -11.66
N PRO A 270 2.79 -5.85 -11.75
CA PRO A 270 2.63 -7.09 -12.49
C PRO A 270 2.91 -6.91 -13.99
N TRP A 271 2.43 -5.85 -14.62
CA TRP A 271 2.61 -5.66 -16.06
C TRP A 271 4.07 -5.46 -16.47
N LEU A 272 4.88 -4.77 -15.67
CA LEU A 272 6.33 -4.67 -15.88
C LEU A 272 7.05 -6.02 -15.80
N CYS A 273 6.44 -7.01 -15.16
CA CYS A 273 6.96 -8.39 -15.06
C CYS A 273 6.28 -9.37 -16.03
N GLY A 274 5.37 -8.94 -16.90
CA GLY A 274 4.63 -9.82 -17.81
C GLY A 274 3.58 -10.68 -17.11
N ALA A 275 3.09 -10.25 -15.98
CA ALA A 275 2.09 -10.93 -15.15
C ALA A 275 0.71 -10.28 -15.27
N SER A 276 -0.34 -11.06 -15.02
CA SER A 276 -1.70 -10.57 -14.96
C SER A 276 -2.02 -9.92 -13.61
N SER A 277 -2.90 -8.92 -13.61
CA SER A 277 -3.49 -8.34 -12.40
C SER A 277 -4.95 -8.75 -12.25
N VAL A 278 -5.39 -9.02 -11.01
CA VAL A 278 -6.79 -9.27 -10.68
C VAL A 278 -7.34 -8.13 -9.82
N VAL A 279 -8.51 -7.65 -10.19
CA VAL A 279 -9.30 -6.64 -9.48
C VAL A 279 -10.62 -7.28 -9.06
N GLN A 280 -10.80 -7.44 -7.74
CA GLN A 280 -12.04 -7.91 -7.15
C GLN A 280 -12.82 -6.70 -6.63
N ALA A 281 -13.94 -6.36 -7.30
CA ALA A 281 -14.72 -5.17 -6.97
C ALA A 281 -15.91 -5.44 -6.01
N GLU A 282 -16.09 -6.71 -5.60
CA GLU A 282 -17.12 -7.06 -4.62
C GLU A 282 -16.71 -6.66 -3.19
N PRO A 283 -17.68 -6.36 -2.33
CA PRO A 283 -17.42 -6.21 -0.91
C PRO A 283 -16.77 -7.45 -0.31
N PHE A 284 -15.95 -7.25 0.72
CA PHE A 284 -15.31 -8.37 1.40
C PHE A 284 -16.33 -9.39 1.92
N SER A 285 -16.14 -10.66 1.53
CA SER A 285 -16.61 -11.82 2.26
C SER A 285 -15.56 -12.92 2.15
N ALA A 286 -15.40 -13.75 3.18
CA ALA A 286 -14.41 -14.82 3.15
C ALA A 286 -14.62 -15.77 1.96
N SER A 287 -15.85 -16.11 1.66
CA SER A 287 -16.20 -16.95 0.50
C SER A 287 -15.87 -16.29 -0.85
N THR A 288 -16.02 -14.97 -0.97
CA THR A 288 -15.61 -14.24 -2.18
C THR A 288 -14.09 -14.26 -2.33
N TRP A 289 -13.34 -14.02 -1.24
CA TRP A 289 -11.87 -14.02 -1.27
C TRP A 289 -11.30 -15.40 -1.63
N TYR A 290 -11.76 -16.47 -0.99
CA TYR A 290 -11.32 -17.82 -1.35
C TYR A 290 -11.70 -18.22 -2.77
N ARG A 291 -12.93 -17.87 -3.21
CA ARG A 291 -13.36 -18.11 -4.59
C ARG A 291 -12.53 -17.33 -5.61
N THR A 292 -12.08 -16.10 -5.30
CA THR A 292 -11.18 -15.32 -6.16
C THR A 292 -9.83 -16.02 -6.31
N LEU A 293 -9.22 -16.49 -5.21
CA LEU A 293 -7.98 -17.24 -5.23
C LEU A 293 -8.08 -18.50 -6.12
N GLU A 294 -9.15 -19.27 -5.96
CA GLU A 294 -9.41 -20.49 -6.72
C GLU A 294 -9.75 -20.21 -8.19
N ARG A 295 -10.78 -19.38 -8.43
CA ARG A 295 -11.35 -19.14 -9.76
C ARG A 295 -10.34 -18.54 -10.73
N HIS A 296 -9.56 -17.58 -10.26
CA HIS A 296 -8.56 -16.92 -11.10
C HIS A 296 -7.19 -17.61 -11.03
N LYS A 297 -7.07 -18.72 -10.29
CA LYS A 297 -5.83 -19.50 -10.15
C LYS A 297 -4.65 -18.60 -9.73
N ILE A 298 -4.88 -17.77 -8.72
CA ILE A 298 -3.89 -16.80 -8.23
C ILE A 298 -2.57 -17.50 -7.90
N ASN A 299 -1.47 -17.00 -8.44
CA ASN A 299 -0.12 -17.47 -8.14
C ASN A 299 0.50 -16.71 -6.97
N VAL A 300 0.29 -15.39 -6.95
CA VAL A 300 0.82 -14.50 -5.93
C VAL A 300 -0.32 -13.67 -5.35
N TRP A 301 -0.48 -13.71 -4.04
CA TRP A 301 -1.47 -12.92 -3.33
C TRP A 301 -0.79 -11.90 -2.43
N TYR A 302 -1.00 -10.60 -2.72
CA TYR A 302 -0.47 -9.50 -1.93
C TYR A 302 -1.60 -8.86 -1.12
N THR A 303 -1.61 -9.09 0.19
CA THR A 303 -2.74 -8.80 1.08
C THR A 303 -2.27 -8.08 2.36
N SER A 304 -3.21 -7.80 3.25
CA SER A 304 -2.92 -7.18 4.53
C SER A 304 -3.28 -8.08 5.72
N PRO A 305 -2.61 -7.92 6.88
CA PRO A 305 -3.00 -8.61 8.11
C PRO A 305 -4.47 -8.38 8.49
N MET A 306 -5.04 -7.21 8.17
CA MET A 306 -6.46 -6.93 8.38
C MET A 306 -7.36 -7.92 7.62
N ILE A 307 -7.08 -8.20 6.37
CA ILE A 307 -7.83 -9.17 5.56
C ILE A 307 -7.63 -10.58 6.13
N LEU A 308 -6.41 -10.93 6.49
CA LEU A 308 -6.12 -12.24 7.09
C LEU A 308 -6.91 -12.44 8.40
N ARG A 309 -6.98 -11.43 9.29
CA ARG A 309 -7.82 -11.50 10.50
C ARG A 309 -9.29 -11.74 10.19
N LYS A 310 -9.84 -11.08 9.17
CA LYS A 310 -11.21 -11.28 8.74
C LYS A 310 -11.45 -12.71 8.21
N LEU A 311 -10.47 -13.30 7.55
CA LEU A 311 -10.54 -14.69 7.10
C LEU A 311 -10.45 -15.69 8.26
N VAL A 312 -9.58 -15.43 9.23
CA VAL A 312 -9.51 -16.21 10.48
C VAL A 312 -10.85 -16.20 11.21
N ALA A 313 -11.45 -15.01 11.37
CA ALA A 313 -12.74 -14.84 12.04
C ALA A 313 -13.91 -15.53 11.32
N ALA A 314 -13.79 -15.79 10.02
CA ALA A 314 -14.81 -16.49 9.23
C ALA A 314 -14.86 -18.01 9.47
N GLY A 315 -13.88 -18.58 10.20
CA GLY A 315 -13.81 -19.99 10.61
C GLY A 315 -12.78 -20.82 9.87
N GLU A 316 -12.25 -21.82 10.57
CA GLU A 316 -11.14 -22.66 10.11
C GLU A 316 -11.53 -23.69 9.03
N ASP A 317 -12.80 -24.11 8.98
CA ASP A 317 -13.28 -25.13 8.03
C ASP A 317 -13.47 -24.57 6.61
N LEU A 318 -13.57 -23.25 6.47
CA LEU A 318 -13.93 -22.62 5.21
C LEU A 318 -12.82 -22.74 4.14
N PRO A 319 -11.54 -22.54 4.44
CA PRO A 319 -10.47 -22.67 3.45
C PRO A 319 -10.40 -24.05 2.80
N GLY A 320 -10.66 -25.10 3.56
CA GLY A 320 -10.62 -26.49 3.06
C GLY A 320 -11.63 -26.85 1.96
N ARG A 321 -12.53 -25.90 1.62
CA ARG A 321 -13.53 -26.08 0.55
C ARG A 321 -13.06 -25.56 -0.81
N TYR A 322 -11.87 -24.98 -0.88
CA TYR A 322 -11.35 -24.30 -2.07
C TYR A 322 -9.98 -24.86 -2.48
N ASP A 323 -9.67 -24.79 -3.75
CA ASP A 323 -8.38 -25.23 -4.31
C ASP A 323 -7.39 -24.07 -4.42
N PHE A 324 -6.33 -24.10 -3.63
CA PHE A 324 -5.21 -23.16 -3.64
C PHE A 324 -3.95 -23.73 -4.30
N SER A 325 -4.06 -24.79 -5.10
CA SER A 325 -2.90 -25.48 -5.70
C SER A 325 -2.06 -24.60 -6.62
N LYS A 326 -2.61 -23.49 -7.13
CA LYS A 326 -1.89 -22.51 -7.95
C LYS A 326 -1.25 -21.39 -7.16
N LEU A 327 -1.67 -21.19 -5.90
CA LEU A 327 -1.06 -20.20 -5.02
C LEU A 327 0.35 -20.69 -4.66
N ARG A 328 1.35 -19.86 -4.91
CA ARG A 328 2.75 -20.18 -4.60
C ARG A 328 3.40 -19.18 -3.63
N HIS A 329 2.86 -17.98 -3.53
CA HIS A 329 3.41 -16.93 -2.68
C HIS A 329 2.29 -16.07 -2.08
N ILE A 330 2.38 -15.81 -0.79
CA ILE A 330 1.56 -14.81 -0.09
C ILE A 330 2.51 -13.75 0.44
N ALA A 331 2.27 -12.49 0.10
CA ALA A 331 2.98 -11.35 0.68
C ALA A 331 2.03 -10.49 1.51
N SER A 332 2.54 -9.88 2.58
CA SER A 332 1.79 -9.08 3.53
C SER A 332 2.30 -7.63 3.56
N VAL A 333 1.41 -6.67 3.76
CA VAL A 333 1.71 -5.24 3.79
C VAL A 333 0.75 -4.44 4.67
N GLY A 334 1.21 -3.29 5.14
CA GLY A 334 0.38 -2.24 5.75
C GLY A 334 0.35 -2.26 7.27
N GLU A 335 0.50 -3.42 7.87
CA GLU A 335 0.55 -3.62 9.32
C GLU A 335 1.56 -4.74 9.65
N PRO A 336 2.11 -4.78 10.87
CA PRO A 336 2.96 -5.90 11.27
C PRO A 336 2.21 -7.24 11.25
N LEU A 337 2.84 -8.24 10.68
CA LEU A 337 2.32 -9.60 10.61
C LEU A 337 2.53 -10.34 11.94
N THR A 338 1.44 -10.78 12.58
CA THR A 338 1.55 -11.51 13.84
C THR A 338 1.87 -13.00 13.64
N PRO A 339 2.51 -13.65 14.61
CA PRO A 339 2.79 -15.09 14.53
C PRO A 339 1.53 -15.94 14.34
N GLU A 340 0.41 -15.55 14.94
CA GLU A 340 -0.87 -16.25 14.82
C GLU A 340 -1.35 -16.29 13.37
N LEU A 341 -1.35 -15.13 12.69
CA LEU A 341 -1.72 -15.03 11.28
C LEU A 341 -0.75 -15.80 10.37
N PHE A 342 0.55 -15.73 10.70
CA PHE A 342 1.57 -16.48 9.99
C PHE A 342 1.29 -18.00 10.03
N PHE A 343 1.06 -18.55 11.22
CA PHE A 343 0.78 -19.97 11.39
C PHE A 343 -0.58 -20.37 10.81
N TRP A 344 -1.58 -19.50 10.93
CA TRP A 344 -2.88 -19.75 10.33
C TRP A 344 -2.79 -19.90 8.81
N CYS A 345 -2.13 -18.96 8.12
CA CYS A 345 -1.93 -19.04 6.68
C CYS A 345 -1.15 -20.30 6.29
N ARG A 346 -0.06 -20.60 7.01
CA ARG A 346 0.74 -21.81 6.77
C ARG A 346 -0.09 -23.08 6.89
N ASN A 347 -0.97 -23.17 7.89
CA ASN A 347 -1.74 -24.37 8.18
C ASN A 347 -2.98 -24.51 7.28
N ASN A 348 -3.64 -23.42 6.94
CA ASN A 348 -4.91 -23.42 6.20
C ASN A 348 -4.77 -23.14 4.71
N LEU A 349 -3.73 -22.42 4.30
CA LEU A 349 -3.47 -22.09 2.89
C LEU A 349 -2.21 -22.79 2.34
N ASN A 350 -1.51 -23.57 3.16
CA ASN A 350 -0.22 -24.24 2.87
C ASN A 350 0.92 -23.27 2.48
N HIS A 351 0.74 -21.97 2.70
CA HIS A 351 1.72 -20.94 2.38
C HIS A 351 1.87 -19.95 3.54
N PRO A 352 3.08 -19.86 4.13
CA PRO A 352 3.36 -18.81 5.08
C PRO A 352 3.39 -17.46 4.36
N PRO A 353 2.82 -16.40 4.93
CA PRO A 353 2.93 -15.05 4.37
C PRO A 353 4.34 -14.49 4.62
N HIS A 354 4.84 -13.76 3.63
CA HIS A 354 6.10 -13.04 3.65
C HIS A 354 5.83 -11.57 3.89
N ASP A 355 6.23 -11.06 5.05
CA ASP A 355 6.00 -9.66 5.38
C ASP A 355 6.87 -8.74 4.53
N THR A 356 6.33 -7.59 4.14
CA THR A 356 7.00 -6.55 3.37
C THR A 356 6.82 -5.20 4.04
N TRP A 357 7.82 -4.35 3.93
CA TRP A 357 7.74 -3.00 4.46
C TRP A 357 8.10 -1.96 3.41
N TRP A 358 7.27 -0.96 3.32
CA TRP A 358 7.42 0.26 2.55
C TRP A 358 6.35 1.27 2.95
N MET A 359 6.47 2.48 2.46
CA MET A 359 5.53 3.55 2.71
C MET A 359 5.23 4.31 1.41
N SER A 360 4.20 5.16 1.43
CA SER A 360 3.82 5.93 0.22
C SER A 360 5.00 6.72 -0.33
N GLU A 361 5.83 7.29 0.54
CA GLU A 361 6.98 8.10 0.18
C GLU A 361 8.14 7.30 -0.41
N THR A 362 8.20 6.00 -0.15
CA THR A 362 9.24 5.14 -0.72
C THR A 362 8.87 4.57 -2.09
N GLY A 363 7.58 4.53 -2.44
CA GLY A 363 7.04 4.18 -3.76
C GLY A 363 7.19 2.72 -4.19
N MET A 364 7.90 1.90 -3.42
CA MET A 364 8.13 0.48 -3.67
C MET A 364 8.44 -0.26 -2.38
N ILE A 365 8.35 -1.60 -2.38
CA ILE A 365 8.83 -2.44 -1.28
C ILE A 365 10.33 -2.24 -1.12
N LEU A 366 10.77 -1.80 0.06
CA LEU A 366 12.18 -1.60 0.41
C LEU A 366 12.76 -2.75 1.24
N VAL A 367 11.93 -3.39 2.06
CA VAL A 367 12.34 -4.50 2.94
C VAL A 367 11.33 -5.63 2.80
N ALA A 368 11.79 -6.86 2.73
CA ALA A 368 10.92 -8.03 2.59
C ALA A 368 11.52 -9.30 3.21
N ASN A 369 10.64 -10.21 3.59
CA ASN A 369 10.99 -11.60 3.81
C ASN A 369 10.96 -12.32 2.45
N PHE A 370 12.10 -12.51 1.82
CA PHE A 370 12.19 -13.10 0.49
C PHE A 370 11.93 -14.62 0.52
N CYS A 371 11.35 -15.15 -0.56
CA CYS A 371 10.97 -16.58 -0.62
C CYS A 371 12.15 -17.56 -0.51
N THR A 372 13.37 -17.13 -0.83
CA THR A 372 14.60 -17.95 -0.75
C THR A 372 15.33 -17.85 0.57
N MET A 373 14.83 -17.05 1.51
CA MET A 373 15.44 -16.81 2.82
C MET A 373 14.63 -17.42 3.95
N ASP A 374 15.30 -17.66 5.08
CA ASP A 374 14.62 -18.04 6.31
C ASP A 374 13.73 -16.88 6.80
N ILE A 375 12.54 -17.18 7.26
CA ILE A 375 11.63 -16.19 7.85
C ILE A 375 11.87 -16.14 9.36
N LYS A 376 12.17 -14.96 9.87
CA LYS A 376 12.18 -14.69 11.30
C LYS A 376 10.85 -14.03 11.67
N LEU A 377 10.10 -14.69 12.55
CA LEU A 377 8.77 -14.19 12.97
C LEU A 377 8.87 -12.76 13.51
N THR A 378 7.88 -11.95 13.21
CA THR A 378 7.77 -10.51 13.55
C THR A 378 8.80 -9.60 12.88
N SER A 379 9.76 -10.15 12.12
CA SER A 379 10.66 -9.34 11.30
C SER A 379 9.97 -8.95 9.99
N ILE A 380 10.18 -7.72 9.55
CA ILE A 380 9.80 -7.27 8.20
C ILE A 380 10.77 -7.79 7.12
N GLY A 381 11.80 -8.54 7.51
CA GLY A 381 12.79 -9.13 6.60
C GLY A 381 14.07 -8.34 6.47
N ARG A 382 14.65 -8.37 5.27
CA ARG A 382 15.91 -7.73 4.92
C ARG A 382 15.74 -6.75 3.74
N PRO A 383 16.65 -5.78 3.54
CA PRO A 383 16.58 -4.82 2.46
C PRO A 383 16.54 -5.46 1.07
N LEU A 384 15.79 -4.86 0.15
CA LEU A 384 15.80 -5.23 -1.26
C LEU A 384 17.21 -5.00 -1.86
N PRO A 385 17.68 -5.84 -2.80
CA PRO A 385 18.92 -5.54 -3.52
C PRO A 385 18.94 -4.11 -4.08
N GLY A 386 20.01 -3.37 -3.78
CA GLY A 386 20.16 -1.96 -4.14
C GLY A 386 19.58 -0.96 -3.14
N VAL A 387 18.99 -1.43 -2.05
CA VAL A 387 18.48 -0.60 -0.95
C VAL A 387 19.40 -0.74 0.26
N GLU A 388 19.93 0.36 0.77
CA GLU A 388 20.74 0.41 1.97
C GLU A 388 19.92 0.98 3.13
N THR A 389 19.80 0.22 4.22
CA THR A 389 19.08 0.63 5.43
C THR A 389 20.01 0.64 6.63
N ALA A 390 19.72 1.49 7.60
CA ALA A 390 20.34 1.47 8.92
C ALA A 390 19.31 1.81 10.00
N VAL A 391 19.56 1.37 11.21
CA VAL A 391 18.91 1.91 12.41
C VAL A 391 19.85 2.98 12.96
N VAL A 392 19.37 4.22 13.07
CA VAL A 392 20.21 5.37 13.43
C VAL A 392 19.75 6.02 14.74
N ASP A 393 20.68 6.70 15.39
CA ASP A 393 20.44 7.52 16.57
C ASP A 393 19.86 8.91 16.20
N GLU A 394 19.68 9.76 17.21
CA GLU A 394 19.21 11.14 17.05
C GLU A 394 20.15 12.04 16.23
N ASN A 395 21.41 11.66 16.02
CA ASN A 395 22.39 12.39 15.21
C ASN A 395 22.48 11.84 13.77
N GLY A 396 21.84 10.70 13.49
CA GLY A 396 21.91 10.00 12.20
C GLY A 396 23.07 9.00 12.12
N GLU A 397 23.71 8.69 13.24
CA GLU A 397 24.80 7.71 13.30
C GLU A 397 24.22 6.29 13.40
N PRO A 398 24.69 5.34 12.57
CA PRO A 398 24.25 3.95 12.63
C PRO A 398 24.51 3.30 13.99
N LEU A 399 23.49 2.65 14.54
CA LEU A 399 23.54 1.94 15.80
C LEU A 399 23.99 0.49 15.63
N ASN A 400 24.52 -0.08 16.71
CA ASN A 400 24.86 -1.51 16.77
C ASN A 400 23.62 -2.39 16.75
N PHE A 401 23.79 -3.66 16.39
CA PHE A 401 22.73 -4.67 16.42
C PHE A 401 22.03 -4.70 17.78
N LEU A 402 20.73 -4.98 17.76
CA LEU A 402 19.85 -5.05 18.91
C LEU A 402 19.69 -3.73 19.69
N THR A 403 20.14 -2.61 19.13
CA THR A 403 19.90 -1.29 19.68
C THR A 403 18.76 -0.61 18.92
N MET A 404 17.79 -0.06 19.65
CA MET A 404 16.62 0.60 19.06
C MET A 404 17.00 2.02 18.60
N GLY A 405 16.57 2.36 17.38
CA GLY A 405 16.70 3.70 16.80
C GLY A 405 15.70 3.90 15.66
N GLU A 406 15.82 5.00 14.94
CA GLU A 406 14.96 5.28 13.79
C GLU A 406 15.44 4.50 12.55
N LEU A 407 14.53 3.81 11.88
CA LEU A 407 14.82 3.17 10.60
C LEU A 407 15.08 4.25 9.55
N ALA A 408 16.25 4.20 8.94
CA ALA A 408 16.72 5.13 7.94
C ALA A 408 17.10 4.41 6.64
N VAL A 409 16.94 5.06 5.50
CA VAL A 409 17.25 4.51 4.17
C VAL A 409 18.15 5.48 3.42
N ARG A 410 19.20 5.01 2.76
CA ARG A 410 20.00 5.83 1.85
C ARG A 410 19.15 6.28 0.67
N PRO A 411 19.06 7.59 0.36
CA PRO A 411 18.15 8.12 -0.67
C PRO A 411 18.69 7.89 -2.10
N ASN A 412 18.89 6.63 -2.48
CA ASN A 412 19.48 6.22 -3.76
C ASN A 412 18.62 5.23 -4.56
N TRP A 413 17.39 4.93 -4.12
CA TRP A 413 16.49 4.05 -4.85
C TRP A 413 15.58 4.83 -5.82
N PRO A 414 15.23 4.24 -6.99
CA PRO A 414 14.56 4.97 -8.07
C PRO A 414 13.13 5.43 -7.78
N ALA A 415 12.40 4.70 -6.91
CA ALA A 415 10.99 4.98 -6.61
C ALA A 415 10.77 5.91 -5.40
N MET A 416 11.82 6.58 -4.94
CA MET A 416 11.69 7.60 -3.91
C MET A 416 10.79 8.73 -4.40
N ALA A 417 9.78 9.12 -3.60
CA ALA A 417 8.92 10.24 -3.94
C ALA A 417 9.72 11.46 -4.38
N SER A 418 9.26 12.12 -5.44
CA SER A 418 9.90 13.34 -5.96
C SER A 418 9.65 14.55 -5.09
N GLY A 419 8.71 14.46 -4.15
CA GLY A 419 8.31 15.52 -3.24
C GLY A 419 6.92 15.30 -2.66
N LEU A 420 6.49 16.23 -1.82
CA LEU A 420 5.10 16.40 -1.45
C LEU A 420 4.49 17.54 -2.25
N TRP A 421 3.31 17.33 -2.80
CA TRP A 421 2.64 18.31 -3.65
C TRP A 421 2.34 19.58 -2.88
N GLN A 422 2.98 20.70 -3.29
CA GLN A 422 2.89 22.04 -2.66
C GLN A 422 3.31 22.07 -1.16
N ASP A 423 4.09 21.10 -0.69
CA ASP A 423 4.55 21.03 0.70
C ASP A 423 6.03 20.62 0.77
N ARG A 424 6.89 21.52 0.35
CA ARG A 424 8.33 21.29 0.27
C ARG A 424 8.97 21.14 1.66
N GLU A 425 8.56 21.96 2.63
CA GLU A 425 9.13 21.95 3.98
C GLU A 425 8.93 20.59 4.65
N ARG A 426 7.70 20.05 4.56
CA ARG A 426 7.40 18.73 5.12
C ARG A 426 8.12 17.59 4.39
N TYR A 427 8.44 17.76 3.10
CA TYR A 427 9.26 16.79 2.38
C TYR A 427 10.72 16.84 2.83
N GLU A 428 11.28 18.03 3.04
CA GLU A 428 12.67 18.22 3.50
C GLU A 428 12.89 17.64 4.91
N ASP A 429 11.85 17.55 5.75
CA ASP A 429 11.95 16.95 7.09
C ASP A 429 12.32 15.45 7.06
N TYR A 430 11.99 14.73 5.99
CA TYR A 430 12.47 13.35 5.84
C TYR A 430 13.99 13.24 5.73
N PHE A 431 14.68 14.32 5.40
CA PHE A 431 16.14 14.40 5.21
C PHE A 431 16.83 15.22 6.29
N ARG A 432 16.19 15.41 7.46
CA ARG A 432 16.74 16.19 8.59
C ARG A 432 18.06 15.65 9.15
N ARG A 433 18.48 14.44 8.72
CA ARG A 433 19.79 13.87 8.99
C ARG A 433 20.54 13.64 7.68
N GLU A 434 21.77 14.14 7.62
CA GLU A 434 22.57 14.10 6.39
C GLU A 434 22.76 12.67 5.88
N GLY A 435 22.48 12.47 4.59
CA GLY A 435 22.64 11.20 3.89
C GLY A 435 21.58 10.15 4.19
N TRP A 436 20.50 10.48 4.95
CA TRP A 436 19.44 9.55 5.28
C TRP A 436 18.05 10.09 4.95
N PHE A 437 17.21 9.24 4.41
CA PHE A 437 15.77 9.38 4.43
C PHE A 437 15.26 8.73 5.72
N LEU A 438 14.65 9.52 6.58
CA LEU A 438 14.12 9.07 7.88
C LEU A 438 12.67 8.66 7.75
N THR A 439 12.37 7.43 8.15
CA THR A 439 11.05 6.82 7.90
C THR A 439 10.01 7.20 8.95
N GLY A 440 10.44 7.65 10.13
CA GLY A 440 9.60 7.83 11.30
C GLY A 440 9.23 6.52 11.99
N ASP A 441 9.67 5.36 11.48
CA ASP A 441 9.50 4.07 12.14
C ASP A 441 10.71 3.75 13.01
N MET A 442 10.47 3.32 14.24
CA MET A 442 11.52 2.83 15.14
C MET A 442 11.74 1.34 14.90
N ALA A 443 13.00 0.93 14.91
CA ALA A 443 13.38 -0.43 14.60
C ALA A 443 14.61 -0.91 15.39
N VAL A 444 14.82 -2.21 15.32
CA VAL A 444 16.05 -2.92 15.74
C VAL A 444 16.50 -3.78 14.58
N THR A 445 17.81 -3.93 14.39
CA THR A 445 18.37 -4.90 13.44
C THR A 445 19.11 -5.99 14.18
N ASP A 446 18.93 -7.26 13.81
CA ASP A 446 19.70 -8.35 14.37
C ASP A 446 21.01 -8.62 13.61
N GLU A 447 21.84 -9.53 14.13
CA GLU A 447 23.17 -9.87 13.57
C GLU A 447 23.10 -10.45 12.15
N ASP A 448 21.95 -11.02 11.75
CA ASP A 448 21.70 -11.55 10.38
C ASP A 448 21.14 -10.48 9.45
N GLY A 449 20.96 -9.24 9.92
CA GLY A 449 20.44 -8.11 9.14
C GLY A 449 18.92 -8.08 8.98
N TYR A 450 18.17 -8.84 9.78
CA TYR A 450 16.72 -8.75 9.81
C TYR A 450 16.27 -7.55 10.64
N ILE A 451 15.24 -6.86 10.16
CA ILE A 451 14.71 -5.64 10.76
C ILE A 451 13.39 -5.94 11.47
N TYR A 452 13.26 -5.43 12.70
CA TYR A 452 12.08 -5.58 13.55
C TYR A 452 11.54 -4.19 13.89
N LEU A 453 10.32 -3.89 13.47
CA LEU A 453 9.67 -2.62 13.81
C LEU A 453 9.22 -2.61 15.27
N GLN A 454 9.40 -1.46 15.93
CA GLN A 454 9.04 -1.22 17.32
C GLN A 454 7.87 -0.22 17.46
N GLY A 455 7.48 0.43 16.37
CA GLY A 455 6.41 1.43 16.32
C GLY A 455 6.85 2.71 15.61
N ARG A 456 6.00 3.73 15.69
CA ARG A 456 6.31 5.05 15.14
C ARG A 456 7.10 5.88 16.16
N ASN A 457 8.01 6.71 15.70
CA ASN A 457 8.78 7.61 16.55
C ASN A 457 7.88 8.59 17.33
N ASP A 458 6.84 9.11 16.67
CA ASP A 458 5.82 9.99 17.26
C ASP A 458 4.85 9.28 18.22
N ASP A 459 4.84 7.96 18.24
CA ASP A 459 4.03 7.13 19.13
C ASP A 459 4.81 6.55 20.32
N LEU A 460 6.15 6.63 20.33
CA LEU A 460 6.96 6.09 21.42
C LEU A 460 6.59 6.71 22.77
N ILE A 461 6.58 5.89 23.78
CA ILE A 461 6.29 6.27 25.15
C ILE A 461 7.57 6.26 25.95
N LYS A 462 8.03 7.44 26.34
CA LYS A 462 9.22 7.56 27.19
C LYS A 462 8.83 7.30 28.65
N VAL A 463 9.39 6.25 29.23
CA VAL A 463 9.22 5.88 30.64
C VAL A 463 10.60 5.90 31.28
N GLU A 464 10.84 6.88 32.17
CA GLU A 464 12.17 7.17 32.73
C GLU A 464 13.19 7.38 31.60
N ASP A 465 14.23 6.56 31.55
CA ASP A 465 15.29 6.62 30.51
C ASP A 465 15.07 5.62 29.36
N LYS A 466 13.93 4.93 29.34
CA LYS A 466 13.59 3.93 28.31
C LYS A 466 12.46 4.41 27.41
N PHE A 467 12.58 4.11 26.12
CA PHE A 467 11.47 4.22 25.18
C PHE A 467 10.77 2.86 25.05
N ILE A 468 9.45 2.87 25.14
CA ILE A 468 8.62 1.68 25.00
C ILE A 468 7.72 1.89 23.79
N GLY A 469 7.77 0.98 22.84
CA GLY A 469 6.87 1.00 21.69
C GLY A 469 5.45 0.60 22.12
N PRO A 470 4.41 1.38 21.84
CA PRO A 470 3.03 0.99 22.10
C PRO A 470 2.71 -0.38 21.51
N TYR A 471 3.23 -0.65 20.33
CA TYR A 471 3.03 -1.91 19.60
C TYR A 471 3.48 -3.14 20.41
N GLU A 472 4.60 -3.07 21.11
CA GLU A 472 5.09 -4.18 21.94
C GLU A 472 4.09 -4.52 23.05
N VAL A 473 3.53 -3.50 23.70
CA VAL A 473 2.51 -3.66 24.75
C VAL A 473 1.20 -4.18 24.15
N GLU A 474 0.78 -3.64 23.02
CA GLU A 474 -0.41 -4.05 22.28
C GLU A 474 -0.36 -5.52 21.88
N GLN A 475 0.79 -5.99 21.39
CA GLN A 475 0.99 -7.40 21.02
C GLN A 475 0.86 -8.34 22.22
N ILE A 476 1.34 -7.93 23.39
CA ILE A 476 1.17 -8.73 24.60
C ILE A 476 -0.30 -8.75 25.04
N ILE A 477 -0.98 -7.58 25.01
CA ILE A 477 -2.41 -7.50 25.37
C ILE A 477 -3.24 -8.36 24.41
N ALA A 478 -2.97 -8.32 23.11
CA ALA A 478 -3.70 -9.07 22.10
C ALA A 478 -3.55 -10.60 22.22
N ARG A 479 -2.50 -11.09 22.91
CA ARG A 479 -2.35 -12.52 23.23
C ARG A 479 -3.21 -12.99 24.40
N HIS A 480 -3.84 -12.07 25.11
CA HIS A 480 -4.76 -12.46 26.18
C HIS A 480 -6.02 -13.12 25.59
N PRO A 481 -6.48 -14.30 26.06
CA PRO A 481 -7.57 -15.08 25.44
C PRO A 481 -8.90 -14.33 25.29
N SER A 482 -9.11 -13.28 26.09
CA SER A 482 -10.34 -12.47 26.07
C SER A 482 -10.27 -11.26 25.14
N VAL A 483 -9.12 -10.97 24.56
CA VAL A 483 -8.87 -9.73 23.81
C VAL A 483 -8.90 -10.00 22.30
N SER A 484 -9.67 -9.18 21.59
CA SER A 484 -9.71 -9.18 20.12
C SER A 484 -8.66 -8.22 19.54
N GLU A 485 -8.60 -6.99 20.09
CA GLU A 485 -7.63 -5.98 19.64
C GLU A 485 -7.27 -5.05 20.79
N ALA A 486 -6.10 -4.41 20.69
CA ALA A 486 -5.64 -3.45 21.67
C ALA A 486 -4.94 -2.25 21.00
N ALA A 487 -5.08 -1.10 21.62
CA ALA A 487 -4.36 0.12 21.27
C ALA A 487 -3.83 0.78 22.54
N VAL A 488 -2.59 1.22 22.53
CA VAL A 488 -1.93 1.83 23.68
C VAL A 488 -1.52 3.27 23.36
N ILE A 489 -1.81 4.19 24.30
CA ILE A 489 -1.33 5.58 24.22
C ILE A 489 -0.58 5.95 25.49
N SER A 490 0.27 6.98 25.37
CA SER A 490 0.84 7.66 26.54
C SER A 490 -0.21 8.52 27.24
N ARG A 491 -0.13 8.58 28.54
CA ARG A 491 -0.88 9.52 29.38
C ARG A 491 0.10 10.32 30.20
N THR A 492 0.21 11.59 29.90
CA THR A 492 1.03 12.54 30.65
C THR A 492 0.14 13.31 31.61
N SER A 493 0.45 13.33 32.90
CA SER A 493 -0.14 14.27 33.85
C SER A 493 0.80 15.45 34.03
N VAL A 494 0.24 16.63 34.32
CA VAL A 494 1.00 17.89 34.46
C VAL A 494 2.10 17.81 35.52
N GLU A 495 1.99 16.92 36.49
CA GLU A 495 2.92 16.79 37.63
C GLU A 495 3.31 15.34 37.97
N GLY A 496 3.06 14.38 37.06
CA GLY A 496 3.28 12.96 37.34
C GLY A 496 4.10 12.23 36.27
N PRO A 497 4.56 11.01 36.59
CA PRO A 497 5.28 10.20 35.61
C PRO A 497 4.39 9.83 34.42
N VAL A 498 5.00 9.67 33.26
CA VAL A 498 4.34 9.16 32.07
C VAL A 498 3.79 7.76 32.35
N THR A 499 2.51 7.54 32.06
CA THR A 499 1.84 6.25 32.19
C THR A 499 1.24 5.81 30.88
N MET A 500 0.81 4.56 30.81
CA MET A 500 0.15 3.99 29.63
C MET A 500 -1.32 3.72 29.94
N LYS A 501 -2.16 3.99 28.93
CA LYS A 501 -3.55 3.58 28.88
C LYS A 501 -3.77 2.70 27.67
N ALA A 502 -4.39 1.54 27.86
CA ALA A 502 -4.80 0.65 26.79
C ALA A 502 -6.29 0.81 26.53
N PHE A 503 -6.65 0.88 25.25
CA PHE A 503 -8.03 0.71 24.76
C PHE A 503 -8.12 -0.68 24.16
N VAL A 504 -9.13 -1.46 24.58
CA VAL A 504 -9.21 -2.88 24.30
C VAL A 504 -10.60 -3.24 23.80
N THR A 505 -10.66 -3.99 22.70
CA THR A 505 -11.87 -4.70 22.29
C THR A 505 -11.78 -6.15 22.74
N VAL A 506 -12.89 -6.72 23.18
CA VAL A 506 -12.96 -8.11 23.63
C VAL A 506 -13.73 -8.97 22.61
N HIS A 507 -13.56 -10.29 22.67
CA HIS A 507 -14.38 -11.19 21.87
C HIS A 507 -15.86 -11.07 22.27
N SER A 508 -16.76 -11.26 21.31
CA SER A 508 -18.21 -10.98 21.46
C SER A 508 -18.93 -11.75 22.56
N ASP A 509 -18.35 -12.86 23.00
CA ASP A 509 -18.85 -13.75 24.06
C ASP A 509 -18.33 -13.37 25.47
N ILE A 510 -17.45 -12.36 25.55
CA ILE A 510 -16.79 -11.97 26.79
C ILE A 510 -17.24 -10.56 27.23
N PRO A 511 -17.96 -10.42 28.34
CA PRO A 511 -18.37 -9.11 28.82
C PRO A 511 -17.20 -8.33 29.46
N PRO A 512 -17.04 -7.04 29.14
CA PRO A 512 -16.13 -6.17 29.85
C PRO A 512 -16.37 -6.15 31.35
N SER A 513 -15.30 -6.21 32.16
CA SER A 513 -15.41 -6.17 33.62
C SER A 513 -14.16 -5.60 34.29
N SER A 514 -14.32 -5.08 35.51
CA SER A 514 -13.20 -4.62 36.33
C SER A 514 -12.19 -5.75 36.63
N ARG A 515 -12.67 -6.98 36.71
CA ARG A 515 -11.82 -8.16 36.90
C ARG A 515 -10.94 -8.40 35.68
N LEU A 516 -11.52 -8.38 34.48
CA LEU A 516 -10.78 -8.55 33.22
C LEU A 516 -9.74 -7.42 33.03
N ASN A 517 -10.06 -6.17 33.43
CA ASN A 517 -9.09 -5.07 33.43
C ASN A 517 -7.84 -5.41 34.28
N LEU A 518 -8.03 -5.97 35.47
CA LEU A 518 -6.92 -6.38 36.34
C LEU A 518 -6.15 -7.56 35.77
N GLU A 519 -6.84 -8.51 35.18
CA GLU A 519 -6.23 -9.70 34.53
C GLU A 519 -5.34 -9.28 33.36
N ILE A 520 -5.80 -8.37 32.47
CA ILE A 520 -5.00 -7.84 31.36
C ILE A 520 -3.75 -7.12 31.88
N LYS A 521 -3.88 -6.25 32.90
CA LYS A 521 -2.71 -5.57 33.48
C LYS A 521 -1.69 -6.55 34.09
N ALA A 522 -2.17 -7.56 34.78
CA ALA A 522 -1.32 -8.60 35.33
C ALA A 522 -0.64 -9.43 34.22
N TYR A 523 -1.37 -9.72 33.14
CA TYR A 523 -0.87 -10.44 31.99
C TYR A 523 0.29 -9.69 31.30
N VAL A 524 0.15 -8.37 31.09
CA VAL A 524 1.22 -7.54 30.52
C VAL A 524 2.46 -7.56 31.42
N LYS A 525 2.30 -7.37 32.72
CA LYS A 525 3.42 -7.41 33.67
C LYS A 525 4.15 -8.74 33.70
N ALA A 526 3.42 -9.85 33.55
CA ALA A 526 3.98 -11.19 33.59
C ALA A 526 4.70 -11.57 32.28
N ASN A 527 4.24 -11.07 31.13
CA ASN A 527 4.72 -11.49 29.83
C ASN A 527 5.62 -10.47 29.12
N LEU A 528 5.70 -9.21 29.61
CA LEU A 528 6.58 -8.20 29.04
C LEU A 528 7.58 -7.71 30.10
N SER A 529 7.14 -6.91 31.05
CA SER A 529 7.98 -6.45 32.17
C SER A 529 7.11 -5.92 33.33
N PRO A 530 7.52 -6.16 34.61
CA PRO A 530 6.87 -5.54 35.78
C PRO A 530 6.87 -4.02 35.76
N ASP A 531 7.85 -3.41 35.07
CA ASP A 531 8.07 -1.96 35.03
C ASP A 531 7.17 -1.25 34.03
N ILE A 532 6.39 -1.97 33.23
CA ILE A 532 5.45 -1.36 32.28
C ILE A 532 4.38 -0.58 33.04
N PRO A 533 4.30 0.75 32.85
CA PRO A 533 3.39 1.61 33.61
C PRO A 533 1.96 1.61 33.03
N LEU A 534 1.41 0.43 32.71
CA LEU A 534 0.04 0.29 32.25
C LEU A 534 -0.92 0.52 33.43
N LYS A 535 -1.43 1.75 33.55
CA LYS A 535 -2.29 2.16 34.66
C LYS A 535 -3.76 1.86 34.42
N GLU A 536 -4.21 1.99 33.17
CA GLU A 536 -5.62 1.92 32.83
C GLU A 536 -5.86 1.05 31.61
N VAL A 537 -6.95 0.30 31.64
CA VAL A 537 -7.51 -0.42 30.49
C VAL A 537 -8.95 0.04 30.33
N GLU A 538 -9.29 0.62 29.18
CA GLU A 538 -10.65 1.01 28.81
C GLU A 538 -11.16 0.05 27.73
N PHE A 539 -12.35 -0.48 27.93
CA PHE A 539 -13.00 -1.32 26.92
C PHE A 539 -13.79 -0.46 25.95
N MET A 540 -13.67 -0.80 24.66
CA MET A 540 -14.39 -0.18 23.56
C MET A 540 -15.06 -1.25 22.70
N ASP A 541 -16.15 -0.90 22.05
CA ASP A 541 -16.80 -1.79 21.09
C ASP A 541 -15.93 -1.92 19.82
N GLU A 542 -15.30 -0.81 19.40
CA GLU A 542 -14.42 -0.76 18.23
C GLU A 542 -13.30 0.26 18.45
N LEU A 543 -12.08 -0.06 17.97
CA LEU A 543 -10.96 0.87 17.97
C LEU A 543 -11.01 1.77 16.73
N PRO A 544 -10.65 3.08 16.85
CA PRO A 544 -10.62 3.99 15.72
C PRO A 544 -9.54 3.58 14.72
N LYS A 545 -9.94 3.35 13.48
CA LYS A 545 -9.08 2.91 12.39
C LYS A 545 -9.27 3.77 11.15
N THR A 546 -8.24 3.81 10.33
CA THR A 546 -8.36 4.31 8.95
C THR A 546 -9.16 3.33 8.11
N SER A 547 -9.63 3.77 6.95
CA SER A 547 -10.27 2.91 5.96
C SER A 547 -9.38 1.73 5.49
N THR A 548 -8.07 1.79 5.73
CA THR A 548 -7.11 0.69 5.52
C THR A 548 -6.97 -0.24 6.73
N GLY A 549 -7.70 0.00 7.81
CA GLY A 549 -7.60 -0.77 9.05
C GLY A 549 -6.47 -0.33 9.99
N LYS A 550 -5.68 0.70 9.62
CA LYS A 550 -4.59 1.20 10.44
C LYS A 550 -5.13 1.99 11.64
N LEU A 551 -4.65 1.66 12.84
CA LEU A 551 -5.06 2.29 14.08
C LEU A 551 -4.80 3.81 14.11
N VAL A 552 -5.79 4.59 14.52
CA VAL A 552 -5.71 6.06 14.63
C VAL A 552 -5.52 6.47 16.09
N ARG A 553 -4.29 6.36 16.62
CA ARG A 553 -3.99 6.69 18.02
C ARG A 553 -4.28 8.14 18.41
N ARG A 554 -4.18 9.07 17.43
CA ARG A 554 -4.54 10.48 17.67
C ARG A 554 -6.00 10.66 18.12
N ALA A 555 -6.92 9.85 17.55
CA ALA A 555 -8.33 9.89 17.96
C ALA A 555 -8.51 9.40 19.42
N LEU A 556 -7.73 8.39 19.82
CA LEU A 556 -7.72 7.92 21.21
C LEU A 556 -7.11 8.96 22.15
N ARG A 557 -6.03 9.65 21.74
CA ARG A 557 -5.45 10.76 22.50
C ARG A 557 -6.42 11.94 22.63
N ALA A 558 -7.10 12.31 21.54
CA ALA A 558 -8.11 13.37 21.57
C ALA A 558 -9.28 13.02 22.52
N LYS A 559 -9.78 11.77 22.45
CA LYS A 559 -10.79 11.25 23.38
C LYS A 559 -10.34 11.36 24.83
N GLU A 560 -9.11 10.97 25.13
CA GLU A 560 -8.54 11.03 26.49
C GLU A 560 -8.45 12.47 27.02
N LEU A 561 -8.15 13.43 26.15
CA LEU A 561 -8.04 14.84 26.49
C LEU A 561 -9.39 15.58 26.48
N GLY A 562 -10.50 14.89 26.12
CA GLY A 562 -11.81 15.52 25.95
C GLY A 562 -11.85 16.56 24.82
N LEU A 563 -10.91 16.45 23.87
CA LEU A 563 -10.84 17.31 22.69
C LEU A 563 -11.66 16.70 21.55
N PRO A 564 -12.23 17.54 20.65
CA PRO A 564 -12.75 17.00 19.40
C PRO A 564 -11.66 16.16 18.74
N ALA A 565 -12.00 14.97 18.28
CA ALA A 565 -11.10 14.18 17.46
C ALA A 565 -10.83 14.98 16.19
N GLY A 566 -9.80 15.83 16.22
CA GLY A 566 -9.41 16.66 15.10
C GLY A 566 -9.18 15.76 13.90
N ASP A 567 -9.83 16.08 12.78
CA ASP A 567 -9.76 15.37 11.52
C ASP A 567 -9.75 13.83 11.64
N THR A 568 -10.91 13.30 11.97
CA THR A 568 -11.16 11.85 11.88
C THR A 568 -11.29 11.37 10.42
N MET A 569 -10.74 12.14 9.48
CA MET A 569 -10.85 11.97 8.02
C MET A 569 -10.55 10.56 7.50
N ASN A 570 -10.27 9.61 8.38
CA ASN A 570 -9.95 8.23 8.01
C ASN A 570 -10.58 7.19 8.95
N MET A 571 -11.59 7.57 9.72
CA MET A 571 -12.36 6.59 10.50
C MET A 571 -13.43 5.98 9.59
N THR A 572 -13.55 4.67 9.62
CA THR A 572 -14.71 3.98 9.07
C THR A 572 -15.84 4.08 10.08
N ASP A 573 -17.02 4.55 9.67
CA ASP A 573 -18.29 4.27 10.34
C ASP A 573 -18.66 2.81 10.20
#